data_6557bc5d69471253c847329bff8568cc
#
_entry.id   6557bc5d69471253c847329bff8568cc
#
_cell.length_a   1.000
_cell.length_b   1.000
_cell.length_c   1.000
_cell.angle_alpha   90.00
_cell.angle_beta   90.00
_cell.angle_gamma   90.00
#
_symmetry.space_group_name_H-M   'P 1'
#
loop_
_entity.id
_entity.type
_entity.pdbx_description
1 polymer ?
#
loop_
_entity_poly.entity_id
_entity_poly.type
_entity_poly.pdbx_seq_one_letter_code
_entity_poly.pdbx_strand_id
1 'polypeptide(L)'
;MKRFIVFIWLGLFISFLYGAAISFDDMRERIAYDPLGSLTSLDSLETASAYSSYQIDYLRALSYHTQSQYYMSVYYVRRAFEAKGLQRDSILLPYAYTLWAKSSIMSFQLKEAAKVIAAGKSYALKCHNLGLQASMLQLEGDLYRKMGILPKSYECVTEAVALLSGARTQGDYLLLSDSMGYLMSYYITDNQLQKAWEVGQRREEVLAAWEKCLTENAHVLDRQKGFFYSKMAYLAYKLKKGGLSEAYLNRFYSTNFSKTQRGLLEINNYLLKVGRYEEVLRHNEAYLGLVSEADSLNLTRLRTLEQSSQAYRALGDYVHAYLAMLQVHQISRQMATSRERSQIFQLADVTEAAARQYQLEKADYELKVQRYVISALLVVTLVLLVLFGGLWRTLRMIRRKNRKMTELMLQLDNQRKEMHLVEGELEWKEEEKKDTDEQLFFRFDWQVKEQKLYLNYQLARDDYARLMGVDRNHFAAILKKFTSNNLSAYLNDLRLEHSVTLFREHPDWSINKVAEESALPHISTFYRLFKDKYGISPNSFRKTLS
;
A
#
# COMPACT_ATOMS: atom_id res chain seq x y z
N MET A 1 -27.60 -14.20 51.29
CA MET A 1 -27.65 -14.92 50.01
C MET A 1 -27.98 -14.02 48.79
N LYS A 2 -28.97 -13.13 48.81
CA LYS A 2 -29.30 -12.28 47.61
C LYS A 2 -28.18 -11.30 47.18
N ARG A 3 -27.34 -10.79 48.08
CA ARG A 3 -26.22 -9.89 47.72
C ARG A 3 -25.01 -10.63 47.12
N PHE A 4 -24.82 -11.90 47.43
CA PHE A 4 -23.72 -12.71 46.85
C PHE A 4 -24.03 -13.15 45.43
N ILE A 5 -25.31 -13.36 45.08
CA ILE A 5 -25.75 -13.73 43.74
C ILE A 5 -25.61 -12.54 42.78
N VAL A 6 -25.84 -11.29 43.25
CA VAL A 6 -25.67 -10.07 42.45
C VAL A 6 -24.17 -9.83 42.10
N PHE A 7 -23.25 -10.14 43.02
CA PHE A 7 -21.81 -10.03 42.74
C PHE A 7 -21.31 -11.08 41.76
N ILE A 8 -21.85 -12.30 41.80
CA ILE A 8 -21.52 -13.36 40.83
C ILE A 8 -22.10 -13.00 39.46
N TRP A 9 -23.31 -12.43 39.38
CA TRP A 9 -23.91 -11.97 38.14
C TRP A 9 -23.21 -10.73 37.58
N LEU A 10 -22.79 -9.81 38.42
CA LEU A 10 -21.97 -8.67 37.99
C LEU A 10 -20.59 -9.13 37.52
N GLY A 11 -19.95 -10.09 38.19
CA GLY A 11 -18.68 -10.67 37.75
C GLY A 11 -18.82 -11.45 36.44
N LEU A 12 -19.90 -12.20 36.24
CA LEU A 12 -20.20 -12.87 34.97
C LEU A 12 -20.60 -11.88 33.86
N PHE A 13 -21.28 -10.79 34.21
CA PHE A 13 -21.65 -9.75 33.24
C PHE A 13 -20.43 -8.90 32.81
N ILE A 14 -19.49 -8.65 33.73
CA ILE A 14 -18.22 -8.02 33.43
C ILE A 14 -17.32 -8.95 32.58
N SER A 15 -17.29 -10.25 32.86
CA SER A 15 -16.59 -11.23 32.01
C SER A 15 -17.28 -11.42 30.65
N PHE A 16 -18.60 -11.21 30.54
CA PHE A 16 -19.31 -11.25 29.25
C PHE A 16 -19.14 -9.95 28.44
N LEU A 17 -18.91 -8.79 29.08
CA LEU A 17 -18.55 -7.54 28.44
C LEU A 17 -17.08 -7.51 27.98
N TYR A 18 -16.20 -8.32 28.61
CA TYR A 18 -14.83 -8.54 28.15
C TYR A 18 -14.72 -9.63 27.06
N GLY A 19 -15.82 -10.29 26.72
CA GLY A 19 -15.87 -11.36 25.73
C GLY A 19 -16.01 -10.93 24.27
N ALA A 20 -16.13 -9.64 23.98
CA ALA A 20 -15.90 -9.15 22.62
C ALA A 20 -14.40 -9.12 22.39
N ALA A 21 -13.88 -10.08 21.61
CA ALA A 21 -12.47 -10.12 21.23
C ALA A 21 -12.09 -8.76 20.63
N ILE A 22 -11.28 -7.98 21.38
CA ILE A 22 -10.74 -6.70 20.89
C ILE A 22 -10.06 -7.03 19.55
N SER A 23 -10.35 -6.26 18.51
CA SER A 23 -9.68 -6.50 17.22
C SER A 23 -8.18 -6.23 17.34
N PHE A 24 -7.38 -6.86 16.46
CA PHE A 24 -5.93 -6.64 16.45
C PHE A 24 -5.57 -5.16 16.26
N ASP A 25 -6.31 -4.46 15.43
CA ASP A 25 -6.10 -3.04 15.16
C ASP A 25 -6.51 -2.16 16.34
N ASP A 26 -7.62 -2.45 17.02
CA ASP A 26 -8.02 -1.75 18.24
C ASP A 26 -6.98 -1.94 19.36
N MET A 27 -6.37 -3.13 19.46
CA MET A 27 -5.29 -3.37 20.43
C MET A 27 -4.03 -2.57 20.08
N ARG A 28 -3.68 -2.47 18.81
CA ARG A 28 -2.57 -1.62 18.36
C ARG A 28 -2.81 -0.15 18.71
N GLU A 29 -4.02 0.34 18.52
CA GLU A 29 -4.40 1.70 18.90
C GLU A 29 -4.36 1.91 20.39
N ARG A 30 -4.92 0.98 21.18
CA ARG A 30 -4.89 1.03 22.64
C ARG A 30 -3.48 1.15 23.19
N ILE A 31 -2.51 0.41 22.64
CA ILE A 31 -1.10 0.47 23.04
C ILE A 31 -0.53 1.89 22.91
N ALA A 32 -0.99 2.69 21.96
CA ALA A 32 -0.52 4.06 21.81
C ALA A 32 -0.90 4.98 22.98
N TYR A 33 -1.98 4.65 23.69
CA TYR A 33 -2.52 5.46 24.80
C TYR A 33 -2.30 4.82 26.17
N ASP A 34 -2.37 3.49 26.26
CA ASP A 34 -2.20 2.72 27.49
C ASP A 34 -1.29 1.50 27.25
N PRO A 35 0.03 1.72 27.08
CA PRO A 35 0.95 0.62 26.80
C PRO A 35 1.10 -0.36 27.97
N LEU A 36 1.05 0.11 29.24
CA LEU A 36 1.18 -0.74 30.43
C LEU A 36 -0.05 -1.62 30.65
N GLY A 37 -1.26 -1.05 30.64
CA GLY A 37 -2.49 -1.80 30.76
C GLY A 37 -2.70 -2.76 29.57
N SER A 38 -2.12 -2.44 28.43
CA SER A 38 -2.14 -3.34 27.27
C SER A 38 -1.28 -4.59 27.49
N LEU A 39 -0.12 -4.51 28.14
CA LEU A 39 0.72 -5.69 28.41
C LEU A 39 -0.01 -6.73 29.26
N THR A 40 -0.67 -6.30 30.33
CA THR A 40 -1.48 -7.22 31.17
C THR A 40 -2.64 -7.85 30.42
N SER A 41 -3.25 -7.10 29.49
CA SER A 41 -4.32 -7.61 28.62
C SER A 41 -3.77 -8.64 27.61
N LEU A 42 -2.55 -8.45 27.08
CA LEU A 42 -1.91 -9.38 26.14
C LEU A 42 -1.64 -10.75 26.75
N ASP A 43 -1.30 -10.84 28.03
CA ASP A 43 -1.09 -12.12 28.72
C ASP A 43 -2.41 -12.92 28.81
N SER A 44 -3.52 -12.24 29.04
CA SER A 44 -4.86 -12.86 29.05
C SER A 44 -5.29 -13.31 27.64
N LEU A 45 -4.99 -12.51 26.61
CA LEU A 45 -5.31 -12.81 25.22
C LEU A 45 -4.46 -13.94 24.64
N GLU A 46 -3.22 -14.08 25.07
CA GLU A 46 -2.35 -15.22 24.75
C GLU A 46 -2.95 -16.52 25.30
N THR A 47 -3.36 -16.50 26.57
CA THR A 47 -3.98 -17.66 27.24
C THR A 47 -5.30 -18.05 26.55
N ALA A 48 -6.06 -17.07 26.06
CA ALA A 48 -7.33 -17.29 25.34
C ALA A 48 -7.14 -17.69 23.87
N SER A 49 -5.89 -17.74 23.35
CA SER A 49 -5.57 -18.01 21.94
C SER A 49 -6.31 -17.07 20.96
N ALA A 50 -6.59 -15.84 21.38
CA ALA A 50 -7.31 -14.85 20.57
C ALA A 50 -6.50 -14.36 19.36
N TYR A 51 -5.17 -14.38 19.48
CA TYR A 51 -4.21 -14.00 18.43
C TYR A 51 -3.16 -15.09 18.25
N SER A 52 -2.53 -15.11 17.08
CA SER A 52 -1.36 -15.95 16.85
C SER A 52 -0.16 -15.50 17.69
N SER A 53 0.77 -16.42 18.00
CA SER A 53 1.95 -16.12 18.84
C SER A 53 2.75 -14.93 18.29
N TYR A 54 2.96 -14.84 16.98
CA TYR A 54 3.70 -13.73 16.37
C TYR A 54 2.96 -12.39 16.46
N GLN A 55 1.62 -12.40 16.46
CA GLN A 55 0.82 -11.20 16.68
C GLN A 55 0.93 -10.70 18.11
N ILE A 56 0.88 -11.60 19.09
CA ILE A 56 1.12 -11.27 20.49
C ILE A 56 2.53 -10.69 20.69
N ASP A 57 3.54 -11.34 20.13
CA ASP A 57 4.93 -10.87 20.24
C ASP A 57 5.12 -9.50 19.57
N TYR A 58 4.49 -9.25 18.43
CA TYR A 58 4.51 -7.93 17.80
C TYR A 58 3.84 -6.86 18.68
N LEU A 59 2.69 -7.16 19.28
CA LEU A 59 1.98 -6.22 20.16
C LEU A 59 2.77 -5.94 21.43
N ARG A 60 3.44 -6.96 22.02
CA ARG A 60 4.38 -6.77 23.14
C ARG A 60 5.55 -5.88 22.72
N ALA A 61 6.15 -6.16 21.56
CA ALA A 61 7.22 -5.33 21.02
C ALA A 61 6.79 -3.87 20.85
N LEU A 62 5.60 -3.63 20.32
CA LEU A 62 5.04 -2.31 20.14
C LEU A 62 4.79 -1.60 21.47
N SER A 63 4.25 -2.32 22.48
CA SER A 63 4.03 -1.78 23.81
C SER A 63 5.35 -1.38 24.48
N TYR A 64 6.35 -2.24 24.45
CA TYR A 64 7.70 -1.91 24.97
C TYR A 64 8.34 -0.75 24.21
N HIS A 65 8.17 -0.68 22.89
CA HIS A 65 8.67 0.45 22.10
C HIS A 65 8.05 1.77 22.56
N THR A 66 6.74 1.78 22.77
CA THR A 66 5.98 2.98 23.19
C THR A 66 6.42 3.44 24.58
N GLN A 67 6.79 2.51 25.45
CA GLN A 67 7.36 2.78 26.78
C GLN A 67 8.87 3.12 26.74
N SER A 68 9.47 3.24 25.55
CA SER A 68 10.91 3.46 25.35
C SER A 68 11.80 2.32 25.85
N GLN A 69 11.25 1.13 26.11
CA GLN A 69 11.97 -0.09 26.48
C GLN A 69 12.46 -0.84 25.23
N TYR A 70 13.35 -0.21 24.49
CA TYR A 70 13.72 -0.63 23.14
C TYR A 70 14.38 -1.99 23.05
N TYR A 71 15.15 -2.41 24.07
CA TYR A 71 15.75 -3.75 24.12
C TYR A 71 14.69 -4.86 24.21
N MET A 72 13.67 -4.65 25.05
CA MET A 72 12.56 -5.59 25.15
C MET A 72 11.73 -5.61 23.85
N SER A 73 11.55 -4.45 23.24
CA SER A 73 10.92 -4.36 21.92
C SER A 73 11.68 -5.19 20.87
N VAL A 74 12.99 -5.06 20.78
CA VAL A 74 13.84 -5.86 19.87
C VAL A 74 13.72 -7.36 20.17
N TYR A 75 13.72 -7.74 21.45
CA TYR A 75 13.57 -9.14 21.86
C TYR A 75 12.25 -9.75 21.31
N TYR A 76 11.13 -9.09 21.58
CA TYR A 76 9.83 -9.61 21.16
C TYR A 76 9.61 -9.56 19.64
N VAL A 77 10.08 -8.52 18.95
CA VAL A 77 9.94 -8.49 17.49
C VAL A 77 10.79 -9.57 16.80
N ARG A 78 11.97 -9.90 17.32
CA ARG A 78 12.75 -11.06 16.85
C ARG A 78 11.97 -12.36 17.00
N ARG A 79 11.37 -12.62 18.18
CA ARG A 79 10.52 -13.79 18.39
C ARG A 79 9.38 -13.86 17.37
N ALA A 80 8.75 -12.71 17.08
CA ALA A 80 7.72 -12.67 16.04
C ALA A 80 8.28 -13.09 14.67
N PHE A 81 9.51 -12.68 14.32
CA PHE A 81 10.17 -13.06 13.06
C PHE A 81 10.59 -14.54 12.98
N GLU A 82 10.80 -15.23 14.10
CA GLU A 82 11.09 -16.66 14.14
C GLU A 82 9.86 -17.51 13.76
N ALA A 83 8.65 -16.96 13.92
CA ALA A 83 7.42 -17.64 13.59
C ALA A 83 7.16 -17.61 12.07
N LYS A 84 7.00 -18.81 11.45
CA LYS A 84 6.70 -18.93 10.02
C LYS A 84 5.42 -18.21 9.59
N GLY A 85 4.49 -17.96 10.52
CA GLY A 85 3.23 -17.25 10.28
C GLY A 85 3.44 -15.81 9.85
N LEU A 86 4.34 -15.07 10.51
CA LEU A 86 4.64 -13.67 10.19
C LEU A 86 5.15 -13.50 8.76
N GLN A 87 5.98 -14.42 8.26
CA GLN A 87 6.53 -14.35 6.89
C GLN A 87 5.45 -14.46 5.79
N ARG A 88 4.27 -14.96 6.14
CA ARG A 88 3.11 -15.07 5.25
C ARG A 88 2.07 -13.96 5.45
N ASP A 89 2.24 -13.16 6.49
CA ASP A 89 1.36 -12.05 6.84
C ASP A 89 1.82 -10.78 6.11
N SER A 90 1.30 -10.56 4.90
CA SER A 90 1.67 -9.41 4.07
C SER A 90 1.24 -8.06 4.66
N ILE A 91 0.33 -8.04 5.63
CA ILE A 91 -0.16 -6.84 6.30
C ILE A 91 0.76 -6.49 7.48
N LEU A 92 1.06 -7.47 8.34
CA LEU A 92 1.83 -7.22 9.56
C LEU A 92 3.34 -7.15 9.33
N LEU A 93 3.86 -7.92 8.38
CA LEU A 93 5.31 -8.01 8.12
C LEU A 93 5.98 -6.64 7.84
N PRO A 94 5.38 -5.71 7.05
CA PRO A 94 5.92 -4.36 6.88
C PRO A 94 6.04 -3.57 8.18
N TYR A 95 5.04 -3.65 9.04
CA TYR A 95 5.05 -2.99 10.35
C TYR A 95 6.09 -3.60 11.29
N ALA A 96 6.28 -4.91 11.23
CA ALA A 96 7.27 -5.62 12.02
C ALA A 96 8.71 -5.24 11.61
N TYR A 97 9.01 -5.14 10.30
CA TYR A 97 10.29 -4.60 9.83
C TYR A 97 10.54 -3.18 10.35
N THR A 98 9.54 -2.32 10.25
CA THR A 98 9.63 -0.92 10.70
C THR A 98 9.89 -0.83 12.21
N LEU A 99 9.14 -1.60 13.00
CA LEU A 99 9.28 -1.62 14.46
C LEU A 99 10.66 -2.16 14.88
N TRP A 100 11.12 -3.24 14.25
CA TRP A 100 12.42 -3.84 14.55
C TRP A 100 13.56 -2.88 14.23
N ALA A 101 13.59 -2.31 13.03
CA ALA A 101 14.61 -1.35 12.64
C ALA A 101 14.64 -0.14 13.58
N LYS A 102 13.45 0.44 13.86
CA LYS A 102 13.32 1.60 14.74
C LYS A 102 13.78 1.31 16.17
N SER A 103 13.36 0.19 16.74
CA SER A 103 13.77 -0.21 18.11
C SER A 103 15.26 -0.50 18.18
N SER A 104 15.85 -1.10 17.13
CA SER A 104 17.29 -1.35 17.05
C SER A 104 18.11 -0.07 16.98
N ILE A 105 17.63 0.95 16.22
CA ILE A 105 18.27 2.28 16.19
C ILE A 105 18.21 2.94 17.56
N MET A 106 17.04 2.89 18.21
CA MET A 106 16.81 3.54 19.50
C MET A 106 17.57 2.86 20.65
N SER A 107 17.76 1.54 20.58
CA SER A 107 18.59 0.77 21.53
C SER A 107 20.08 0.79 21.18
N PHE A 108 20.50 1.54 20.16
CA PHE A 108 21.88 1.58 19.65
C PHE A 108 22.43 0.23 19.16
N GLN A 109 21.57 -0.71 18.80
CA GLN A 109 21.94 -1.96 18.12
C GLN A 109 22.10 -1.67 16.61
N LEU A 110 23.01 -0.75 16.26
CA LEU A 110 23.09 -0.15 14.92
C LEU A 110 23.41 -1.19 13.83
N LYS A 111 24.26 -2.19 14.14
CA LYS A 111 24.58 -3.28 13.19
C LYS A 111 23.35 -4.12 12.84
N GLU A 112 22.50 -4.36 13.82
CA GLU A 112 21.25 -5.07 13.62
C GLU A 112 20.26 -4.21 12.83
N ALA A 113 20.14 -2.93 13.20
CA ALA A 113 19.31 -1.97 12.46
C ALA A 113 19.65 -1.96 10.96
N ALA A 114 20.95 -1.89 10.62
CA ALA A 114 21.40 -1.91 9.22
C ALA A 114 20.95 -3.18 8.48
N LYS A 115 21.08 -4.36 9.12
CA LYS A 115 20.64 -5.64 8.53
C LYS A 115 19.14 -5.68 8.31
N VAL A 116 18.37 -5.22 9.28
CA VAL A 116 16.89 -5.22 9.21
C VAL A 116 16.41 -4.23 8.16
N ILE A 117 17.00 -3.04 8.08
CA ILE A 117 16.69 -2.04 7.05
C ILE A 117 16.96 -2.61 5.64
N ALA A 118 18.12 -3.24 5.43
CA ALA A 118 18.45 -3.85 4.15
C ALA A 118 17.45 -4.96 3.77
N ALA A 119 17.09 -5.83 4.71
CA ALA A 119 16.09 -6.87 4.49
C ALA A 119 14.69 -6.28 4.19
N GLY A 120 14.28 -5.25 4.94
CA GLY A 120 13.01 -4.56 4.73
C GLY A 120 12.93 -3.85 3.38
N LYS A 121 14.03 -3.21 2.92
CA LYS A 121 14.13 -2.60 1.58
C LYS A 121 14.00 -3.66 0.49
N SER A 122 14.71 -4.78 0.60
CA SER A 122 14.62 -5.89 -0.37
C SER A 122 13.20 -6.48 -0.42
N TYR A 123 12.56 -6.69 0.73
CA TYR A 123 11.17 -7.14 0.78
C TYR A 123 10.20 -6.12 0.15
N ALA A 124 10.36 -4.84 0.48
CA ALA A 124 9.50 -3.77 -0.03
C ALA A 124 9.56 -3.64 -1.56
N LEU A 125 10.75 -3.83 -2.15
CA LEU A 125 10.93 -3.88 -3.61
C LEU A 125 10.20 -5.07 -4.23
N LYS A 126 10.37 -6.27 -3.68
CA LYS A 126 9.73 -7.50 -4.19
C LYS A 126 8.20 -7.42 -4.17
N CYS A 127 7.64 -6.76 -3.14
CA CYS A 127 6.19 -6.61 -2.97
C CYS A 127 5.64 -5.31 -3.56
N HIS A 128 6.47 -4.46 -4.20
CA HIS A 128 6.10 -3.13 -4.70
C HIS A 128 5.44 -2.23 -3.64
N ASN A 129 5.85 -2.36 -2.37
CA ASN A 129 5.30 -1.61 -1.25
C ASN A 129 6.06 -0.28 -1.08
N LEU A 130 5.56 0.79 -1.70
CA LEU A 130 6.16 2.14 -1.63
C LEU A 130 6.19 2.69 -0.20
N GLY A 131 5.17 2.41 0.61
CA GLY A 131 5.11 2.87 2.00
C GLY A 131 6.23 2.28 2.85
N LEU A 132 6.50 0.98 2.71
CA LEU A 132 7.61 0.33 3.40
C LEU A 132 8.96 0.82 2.85
N GLN A 133 9.10 1.04 1.54
CA GLN A 133 10.32 1.61 0.96
C GLN A 133 10.65 2.96 1.58
N ALA A 134 9.66 3.86 1.65
CA ALA A 134 9.81 5.17 2.28
C ALA A 134 10.15 5.07 3.77
N SER A 135 9.48 4.18 4.51
CA SER A 135 9.77 3.95 5.93
C SER A 135 11.19 3.44 6.15
N MET A 136 11.67 2.53 5.31
CA MET A 136 13.04 2.02 5.41
C MET A 136 14.08 3.10 5.05
N LEU A 137 13.83 3.93 4.04
CA LEU A 137 14.68 5.09 3.71
C LEU A 137 14.75 6.09 4.87
N GLN A 138 13.61 6.40 5.49
CA GLN A 138 13.57 7.27 6.67
C GLN A 138 14.41 6.70 7.82
N LEU A 139 14.27 5.39 8.12
CA LEU A 139 15.03 4.73 9.18
C LEU A 139 16.53 4.61 8.84
N GLU A 140 16.87 4.44 7.58
CA GLU A 140 18.26 4.51 7.11
C GLU A 140 18.85 5.92 7.33
N GLY A 141 18.07 6.97 7.05
CA GLY A 141 18.42 8.35 7.37
C GLY A 141 18.68 8.57 8.86
N ASP A 142 17.82 8.01 9.73
CA ASP A 142 18.00 8.02 11.17
C ASP A 142 19.26 7.27 11.60
N LEU A 143 19.52 6.12 10.99
CA LEU A 143 20.72 5.32 11.24
C LEU A 143 22.00 6.10 10.88
N TYR A 144 22.07 6.69 9.67
CA TYR A 144 23.21 7.53 9.27
C TYR A 144 23.40 8.72 10.20
N ARG A 145 22.30 9.32 10.67
CA ARG A 145 22.37 10.42 11.63
C ARG A 145 22.95 9.98 12.97
N LYS A 146 22.56 8.81 13.48
CA LYS A 146 23.16 8.22 14.70
C LYS A 146 24.64 7.92 14.53
N MET A 147 25.07 7.62 13.31
CA MET A 147 26.49 7.43 12.96
C MET A 147 27.24 8.73 12.70
N GLY A 148 26.58 9.89 12.69
CA GLY A 148 27.18 11.19 12.42
C GLY A 148 27.36 11.49 10.93
N ILE A 149 26.79 10.70 10.01
CA ILE A 149 26.93 10.85 8.55
C ILE A 149 25.76 11.69 8.02
N LEU A 150 25.78 13.00 8.34
CA LEU A 150 24.66 13.91 8.08
C LEU A 150 24.26 14.02 6.60
N PRO A 151 25.19 14.13 5.60
CA PRO A 151 24.78 14.25 4.20
C PRO A 151 23.89 13.08 3.74
N LYS A 152 24.29 11.83 4.02
CA LYS A 152 23.49 10.63 3.70
C LYS A 152 22.16 10.59 4.45
N SER A 153 22.14 11.08 5.70
CA SER A 153 20.89 11.18 6.46
C SER A 153 19.86 12.07 5.77
N TYR A 154 20.27 13.23 5.28
CA TYR A 154 19.37 14.12 4.52
C TYR A 154 18.92 13.52 3.19
N GLU A 155 19.86 12.90 2.45
CA GLU A 155 19.58 12.25 1.18
C GLU A 155 18.47 11.19 1.33
N CYS A 156 18.63 10.26 2.28
CA CYS A 156 17.65 9.20 2.52
C CYS A 156 16.24 9.74 2.86
N VAL A 157 16.15 10.73 3.75
CA VAL A 157 14.83 11.26 4.16
C VAL A 157 14.21 12.11 3.05
N THR A 158 15.01 12.82 2.27
CA THR A 158 14.53 13.57 1.10
C THR A 158 14.01 12.62 0.01
N GLU A 159 14.71 11.50 -0.23
CA GLU A 159 14.26 10.45 -1.14
C GLU A 159 12.93 9.83 -0.66
N ALA A 160 12.76 9.58 0.65
CA ALA A 160 11.51 9.11 1.21
C ALA A 160 10.34 10.08 0.97
N VAL A 161 10.57 11.38 1.17
CA VAL A 161 9.57 12.42 0.88
C VAL A 161 9.22 12.48 -0.61
N ALA A 162 10.23 12.38 -1.49
CA ALA A 162 10.02 12.40 -2.93
C ALA A 162 9.22 11.17 -3.40
N LEU A 163 9.54 9.99 -2.88
CA LEU A 163 8.83 8.73 -3.19
C LEU A 163 7.34 8.80 -2.85
N LEU A 164 6.99 9.51 -1.77
CA LEU A 164 5.61 9.68 -1.29
C LEU A 164 4.91 10.94 -1.83
N SER A 165 5.53 11.69 -2.73
CA SER A 165 4.97 12.96 -3.25
C SER A 165 3.63 12.80 -3.98
N GLY A 166 3.31 11.59 -4.46
CA GLY A 166 2.04 11.23 -5.06
C GLY A 166 1.01 10.64 -4.09
N ALA A 167 1.11 10.91 -2.78
CA ALA A 167 0.22 10.40 -1.73
C ALA A 167 -1.26 10.60 -2.07
N ARG A 168 -2.07 9.54 -1.95
CA ARG A 168 -3.51 9.55 -2.23
C ARG A 168 -4.34 8.88 -1.13
N THR A 169 -3.73 7.97 -0.38
CA THR A 169 -4.39 7.26 0.72
C THR A 169 -4.05 7.90 2.06
N GLN A 170 -4.86 7.65 3.10
CA GLN A 170 -4.57 8.10 4.46
C GLN A 170 -3.22 7.57 4.97
N GLY A 171 -2.88 6.33 4.62
CA GLY A 171 -1.60 5.72 4.96
C GLY A 171 -0.41 6.45 4.30
N ASP A 172 -0.55 6.83 3.03
CA ASP A 172 0.48 7.59 2.32
C ASP A 172 0.67 8.98 2.93
N TYR A 173 -0.42 9.68 3.26
CA TYR A 173 -0.36 10.99 3.93
C TYR A 173 0.30 10.91 5.31
N LEU A 174 0.01 9.85 6.08
CA LEU A 174 0.66 9.62 7.37
C LEU A 174 2.18 9.49 7.19
N LEU A 175 2.62 8.60 6.29
CA LEU A 175 4.04 8.36 6.04
C LEU A 175 4.75 9.59 5.47
N LEU A 176 4.11 10.32 4.58
CA LEU A 176 4.63 11.58 4.03
C LEU A 176 4.78 12.64 5.13
N SER A 177 3.74 12.83 5.94
CA SER A 177 3.77 13.77 7.08
C SER A 177 4.84 13.41 8.11
N ASP A 178 5.01 12.11 8.41
CA ASP A 178 6.07 11.62 9.30
C ASP A 178 7.46 11.91 8.72
N SER A 179 7.71 11.57 7.46
CA SER A 179 8.99 11.81 6.78
C SER A 179 9.34 13.30 6.76
N MET A 180 8.37 14.16 6.44
CA MET A 180 8.55 15.62 6.52
C MET A 180 8.81 16.09 7.95
N GLY A 181 8.14 15.48 8.95
CA GLY A 181 8.36 15.75 10.36
C GLY A 181 9.77 15.40 10.84
N TYR A 182 10.35 14.31 10.33
CA TYR A 182 11.75 13.94 10.57
C TYR A 182 12.69 14.94 9.92
N LEU A 183 12.46 15.32 8.67
CA LEU A 183 13.26 16.29 7.95
C LEU A 183 13.25 17.67 8.65
N MET A 184 12.07 18.13 9.11
CA MET A 184 11.95 19.33 9.93
C MET A 184 12.80 19.22 11.21
N SER A 185 12.72 18.08 11.89
CA SER A 185 13.47 17.85 13.15
C SER A 185 14.98 17.87 12.90
N TYR A 186 15.45 17.31 11.79
CA TYR A 186 16.85 17.34 11.40
C TYR A 186 17.31 18.78 11.15
N TYR A 187 16.56 19.57 10.36
CA TYR A 187 16.89 20.96 10.10
C TYR A 187 16.86 21.82 11.37
N ILE A 188 15.91 21.56 12.30
CA ILE A 188 15.86 22.26 13.60
C ILE A 188 17.11 21.95 14.42
N THR A 189 17.49 20.67 14.50
CA THR A 189 18.66 20.22 15.28
C THR A 189 19.96 20.81 14.73
N ASP A 190 20.07 20.92 13.41
CA ASP A 190 21.26 21.44 12.72
C ASP A 190 21.18 22.97 12.51
N ASN A 191 20.26 23.64 13.22
CA ASN A 191 20.04 25.10 13.19
C ASN A 191 19.76 25.67 11.78
N GLN A 192 19.26 24.86 10.85
CA GLN A 192 18.81 25.27 9.51
C GLN A 192 17.34 25.68 9.53
N LEU A 193 17.00 26.65 10.38
CA LEU A 193 15.62 26.98 10.77
C LEU A 193 14.75 27.40 9.59
N GLN A 194 15.32 28.10 8.60
CA GLN A 194 14.57 28.53 7.42
C GLN A 194 14.13 27.34 6.57
N LYS A 195 15.02 26.34 6.35
CA LYS A 195 14.65 25.11 5.64
C LYS A 195 13.60 24.30 6.41
N ALA A 196 13.73 24.25 7.75
CA ALA A 196 12.71 23.61 8.57
C ALA A 196 11.34 24.27 8.41
N TRP A 197 11.31 25.60 8.32
CA TRP A 197 10.09 26.38 8.09
C TRP A 197 9.46 26.06 6.72
N GLU A 198 10.25 26.05 5.66
CA GLU A 198 9.79 25.72 4.29
C GLU A 198 9.20 24.31 4.19
N VAL A 199 9.86 23.32 4.80
CA VAL A 199 9.31 21.96 4.91
C VAL A 199 8.03 21.97 5.73
N GLY A 200 7.98 22.77 6.80
CA GLY A 200 6.79 22.93 7.62
C GLY A 200 5.59 23.47 6.83
N GLN A 201 5.78 24.50 6.01
CA GLN A 201 4.72 25.03 5.16
C GLN A 201 4.15 23.97 4.20
N ARG A 202 5.02 23.20 3.53
CA ARG A 202 4.59 22.09 2.67
C ARG A 202 3.86 20.99 3.47
N ARG A 203 4.33 20.70 4.70
CA ARG A 203 3.68 19.73 5.58
C ARG A 203 2.29 20.20 6.01
N GLU A 204 2.07 21.49 6.20
CA GLU A 204 0.75 22.06 6.50
C GLU A 204 -0.24 21.80 5.36
N GLU A 205 0.19 21.95 4.10
CA GLU A 205 -0.60 21.60 2.91
C GLU A 205 -0.94 20.11 2.86
N VAL A 206 0.03 19.24 3.18
CA VAL A 206 -0.17 17.78 3.26
C VAL A 206 -1.20 17.42 4.33
N LEU A 207 -1.11 18.01 5.52
CA LEU A 207 -2.08 17.77 6.60
C LEU A 207 -3.48 18.30 6.25
N ALA A 208 -3.58 19.43 5.55
CA ALA A 208 -4.85 19.96 5.06
C ALA A 208 -5.45 19.09 3.94
N ALA A 209 -4.64 18.53 3.05
CA ALA A 209 -5.07 17.59 2.04
C ALA A 209 -5.57 16.29 2.67
N TRP A 210 -4.84 15.76 3.66
CA TRP A 210 -5.25 14.58 4.40
C TRP A 210 -6.60 14.79 5.11
N GLU A 211 -6.80 15.95 5.75
CA GLU A 211 -8.06 16.25 6.44
C GLU A 211 -9.27 16.22 5.50
N LYS A 212 -9.11 16.63 4.24
CA LYS A 212 -10.19 16.60 3.23
C LYS A 212 -10.61 15.19 2.81
N CYS A 213 -9.69 14.22 2.87
CA CYS A 213 -9.97 12.83 2.51
C CYS A 213 -10.09 11.91 3.72
N LEU A 214 -10.20 12.50 4.93
CA LEU A 214 -10.29 11.74 6.18
C LEU A 214 -11.65 11.04 6.28
N THR A 215 -11.63 9.70 6.34
CA THR A 215 -12.83 8.87 6.55
C THR A 215 -12.82 8.20 7.92
N GLU A 216 -11.62 7.88 8.42
CA GLU A 216 -11.40 7.13 9.67
C GLU A 216 -10.14 7.64 10.37
N ASN A 217 -9.92 7.21 11.63
CA ASN A 217 -8.67 7.47 12.36
C ASN A 217 -8.35 8.96 12.57
N ALA A 218 -9.37 9.78 12.86
CA ALA A 218 -9.21 11.21 13.12
C ALA A 218 -8.17 11.53 14.21
N HIS A 219 -8.01 10.63 15.20
CA HIS A 219 -7.02 10.76 16.27
C HIS A 219 -5.57 10.69 15.77
N VAL A 220 -5.29 9.94 14.68
CA VAL A 220 -3.96 9.88 14.08
C VAL A 220 -3.60 11.22 13.44
N LEU A 221 -4.55 11.81 12.70
CA LEU A 221 -4.37 13.15 12.13
C LEU A 221 -4.23 14.21 13.22
N ASP A 222 -5.05 14.15 14.27
CA ASP A 222 -4.97 15.06 15.43
C ASP A 222 -3.57 15.03 16.07
N ARG A 223 -3.02 13.82 16.28
CA ARG A 223 -1.65 13.65 16.78
C ARG A 223 -0.61 14.24 15.84
N GLN A 224 -0.74 14.02 14.53
CA GLN A 224 0.17 14.58 13.53
C GLN A 224 0.11 16.12 13.51
N LYS A 225 -1.08 16.70 13.63
CA LYS A 225 -1.29 18.14 13.77
C LYS A 225 -0.63 18.66 15.06
N GLY A 226 -0.76 17.94 16.18
CA GLY A 226 -0.11 18.31 17.43
C GLY A 226 1.42 18.37 17.30
N PHE A 227 2.05 17.33 16.78
CA PHE A 227 3.50 17.36 16.49
C PHE A 227 3.92 18.46 15.53
N PHE A 228 3.10 18.74 14.55
CA PHE A 228 3.35 19.81 13.59
C PHE A 228 3.26 21.20 14.23
N TYR A 229 2.17 21.48 14.94
CA TYR A 229 1.95 22.81 15.54
C TYR A 229 2.99 23.15 16.61
N SER A 230 3.42 22.18 17.43
CA SER A 230 4.48 22.38 18.42
C SER A 230 5.79 22.83 17.77
N LYS A 231 6.18 22.18 16.66
CA LYS A 231 7.40 22.54 15.91
C LYS A 231 7.26 23.88 15.21
N MET A 232 6.11 24.18 14.65
CA MET A 232 5.87 25.48 13.98
C MET A 232 5.81 26.63 14.98
N ALA A 233 5.25 26.44 16.18
CA ALA A 233 5.30 27.45 17.25
C ALA A 233 6.76 27.77 17.62
N TYR A 234 7.58 26.74 17.81
CA TYR A 234 9.02 26.90 18.07
C TYR A 234 9.76 27.62 16.94
N LEU A 235 9.55 27.20 15.69
CA LEU A 235 10.18 27.80 14.51
C LEU A 235 9.76 29.25 14.31
N ALA A 236 8.46 29.58 14.45
CA ALA A 236 7.95 30.94 14.33
C ALA A 236 8.58 31.86 15.39
N TYR A 237 8.71 31.38 16.64
CA TYR A 237 9.39 32.09 17.70
C TYR A 237 10.87 32.37 17.34
N LYS A 238 11.61 31.32 16.94
CA LYS A 238 13.04 31.41 16.61
C LYS A 238 13.32 32.29 15.40
N LEU A 239 12.43 32.28 14.41
CA LEU A 239 12.52 33.11 13.20
C LEU A 239 11.88 34.48 13.35
N LYS A 240 11.42 34.85 14.56
CA LYS A 240 10.79 36.15 14.88
C LYS A 240 9.61 36.49 13.96
N LYS A 241 8.76 35.48 13.64
CA LYS A 241 7.60 35.65 12.75
C LYS A 241 6.33 36.18 13.42
N GLY A 242 6.48 37.21 14.25
CA GLY A 242 5.37 37.92 14.87
C GLY A 242 4.40 37.05 15.65
N GLY A 243 3.08 37.29 15.52
CA GLY A 243 2.01 36.54 16.22
C GLY A 243 1.82 35.09 15.78
N LEU A 244 2.55 34.58 14.73
CA LEU A 244 2.42 33.23 14.26
C LEU A 244 2.83 32.19 15.30
N SER A 245 3.77 32.53 16.19
CA SER A 245 4.20 31.65 17.27
C SER A 245 3.04 31.30 18.20
N GLU A 246 2.32 32.35 18.66
CA GLU A 246 1.13 32.20 19.51
C GLU A 246 -0.04 31.54 18.75
N ALA A 247 -0.22 31.87 17.48
CA ALA A 247 -1.24 31.23 16.65
C ALA A 247 -1.03 29.71 16.55
N TYR A 248 0.20 29.25 16.31
CA TYR A 248 0.50 27.81 16.29
C TYR A 248 0.40 27.17 17.68
N LEU A 249 0.75 27.87 18.75
CA LEU A 249 0.55 27.41 20.12
C LEU A 249 -0.93 27.16 20.42
N ASN A 250 -1.80 28.11 20.06
CA ASN A 250 -3.24 27.99 20.26
C ASN A 250 -3.80 26.80 19.45
N ARG A 251 -3.34 26.63 18.20
CA ARG A 251 -3.70 25.45 17.38
C ARG A 251 -3.17 24.15 17.99
N PHE A 252 -2.01 24.13 18.62
CA PHE A 252 -1.50 22.98 19.36
C PHE A 252 -2.44 22.61 20.52
N TYR A 253 -2.81 23.58 21.37
CA TYR A 253 -3.69 23.32 22.51
C TYR A 253 -5.13 22.96 22.10
N SER A 254 -5.55 23.26 20.88
CA SER A 254 -6.85 22.82 20.35
C SER A 254 -6.87 21.32 20.00
N THR A 255 -5.70 20.66 19.87
CA THR A 255 -5.63 19.22 19.60
C THR A 255 -5.90 18.39 20.86
N ASN A 256 -6.47 17.20 20.69
CA ASN A 256 -6.58 16.23 21.79
C ASN A 256 -5.20 15.68 22.19
N PHE A 257 -4.27 15.60 21.24
CA PHE A 257 -2.89 15.19 21.50
C PHE A 257 -2.21 16.06 22.56
N SER A 258 -2.44 17.37 22.57
CA SER A 258 -1.86 18.29 23.56
C SER A 258 -2.17 17.93 25.01
N LYS A 259 -3.28 17.22 25.25
CA LYS A 259 -3.73 16.77 26.59
C LYS A 259 -3.07 15.46 27.03
N THR A 260 -2.38 14.77 26.13
CA THR A 260 -1.66 13.53 26.45
C THR A 260 -0.29 13.83 27.06
N GLN A 261 0.23 12.91 27.87
CA GLN A 261 1.60 13.04 28.44
C GLN A 261 2.64 13.30 27.35
N ARG A 262 2.54 12.62 26.22
CA ARG A 262 3.46 12.81 25.09
C ARG A 262 3.32 14.20 24.48
N GLY A 263 2.09 14.72 24.38
CA GLY A 263 1.83 16.08 23.91
C GLY A 263 2.41 17.14 24.84
N LEU A 264 2.24 16.96 26.16
CA LEU A 264 2.83 17.86 27.16
C LEU A 264 4.36 17.91 27.01
N LEU A 265 5.06 16.79 26.88
CA LEU A 265 6.51 16.76 26.68
C LEU A 265 6.93 17.37 25.33
N GLU A 266 6.11 17.20 24.27
CA GLU A 266 6.43 17.72 22.95
C GLU A 266 6.50 19.24 22.91
N ILE A 267 5.61 19.95 23.62
CA ILE A 267 5.57 21.42 23.66
C ILE A 267 6.67 22.04 24.52
N ASN A 268 7.29 21.28 25.42
CA ASN A 268 8.26 21.79 26.39
C ASN A 268 9.44 22.53 25.73
N ASN A 269 9.88 22.08 24.54
CA ASN A 269 10.96 22.78 23.82
C ASN A 269 10.59 24.23 23.49
N TYR A 270 9.33 24.48 23.18
CA TYR A 270 8.82 25.84 22.96
C TYR A 270 8.68 26.61 24.27
N LEU A 271 8.06 25.99 25.28
CA LEU A 271 7.81 26.61 26.59
C LEU A 271 9.11 27.09 27.28
N LEU A 272 10.17 26.28 27.19
CA LEU A 272 11.52 26.66 27.66
C LEU A 272 12.05 27.93 26.96
N LYS A 273 11.77 28.09 25.67
CA LYS A 273 12.28 29.25 24.91
C LYS A 273 11.51 30.51 25.20
N VAL A 274 10.22 30.40 25.55
CA VAL A 274 9.38 31.55 25.89
C VAL A 274 9.34 31.85 27.38
N GLY A 275 10.07 31.11 28.23
CA GLY A 275 10.23 31.38 29.67
C GLY A 275 9.13 30.81 30.57
N ARG A 276 8.29 29.85 30.09
CA ARG A 276 7.23 29.23 30.89
C ARG A 276 7.77 28.04 31.70
N TYR A 277 8.73 28.28 32.58
CA TYR A 277 9.55 27.26 33.24
C TYR A 277 8.76 26.37 34.22
N GLU A 278 7.87 26.97 35.04
CA GLU A 278 7.06 26.19 36.00
C GLU A 278 6.13 25.20 35.27
N GLU A 279 5.65 25.57 34.10
CA GLU A 279 4.82 24.65 33.29
C GLU A 279 5.61 23.47 32.77
N VAL A 280 6.84 23.72 32.31
CA VAL A 280 7.76 22.64 31.91
C VAL A 280 8.03 21.67 33.07
N LEU A 281 8.29 22.20 34.28
CA LEU A 281 8.53 21.38 35.46
C LEU A 281 7.33 20.50 35.79
N ARG A 282 6.11 21.08 35.80
CA ARG A 282 4.87 20.30 36.03
C ARG A 282 4.70 19.15 35.02
N HIS A 283 4.93 19.41 33.72
CA HIS A 283 4.86 18.41 32.67
C HIS A 283 5.90 17.29 32.91
N ASN A 284 7.10 17.68 33.26
CA ASN A 284 8.22 16.75 33.48
C ASN A 284 8.02 15.88 34.72
N GLU A 285 7.54 16.46 35.83
CA GLU A 285 7.22 15.74 37.07
C GLU A 285 6.12 14.69 36.82
N ALA A 286 5.05 15.07 36.11
CA ALA A 286 3.97 14.16 35.75
C ALA A 286 4.48 12.96 34.94
N TYR A 287 5.43 13.17 34.03
CA TYR A 287 6.05 12.09 33.27
C TYR A 287 7.00 11.24 34.13
N LEU A 288 7.91 11.87 34.88
CA LEU A 288 8.91 11.15 35.68
C LEU A 288 8.28 10.30 36.79
N GLY A 289 7.15 10.71 37.34
CA GLY A 289 6.39 9.94 38.33
C GLY A 289 5.80 8.63 37.81
N LEU A 290 5.73 8.47 36.50
CA LEU A 290 5.19 7.26 35.85
C LEU A 290 6.27 6.31 35.30
N VAL A 291 7.51 6.79 35.19
CA VAL A 291 8.63 6.00 34.64
C VAL A 291 9.36 5.29 35.76
N SER A 292 9.46 3.94 35.65
CA SER A 292 10.19 3.14 36.64
C SER A 292 11.71 3.40 36.58
N GLU A 293 12.38 3.23 37.72
CA GLU A 293 13.86 3.34 37.78
C GLU A 293 14.57 2.28 36.92
N ALA A 294 13.89 1.15 36.62
CA ALA A 294 14.45 0.11 35.78
C ALA A 294 14.66 0.56 34.31
N ASP A 295 14.00 1.65 33.88
CA ASP A 295 14.13 2.24 32.54
C ASP A 295 15.23 3.31 32.44
N SER A 296 16.33 3.11 33.10
CA SER A 296 17.43 4.08 33.23
C SER A 296 18.02 4.57 31.90
N LEU A 297 17.94 3.78 30.83
CA LEU A 297 18.48 4.12 29.49
C LEU A 297 17.46 4.75 28.53
N ASN A 298 16.36 5.30 29.05
CA ASN A 298 15.31 5.92 28.25
C ASN A 298 15.71 7.35 27.83
N LEU A 299 15.83 7.57 26.51
CA LEU A 299 16.15 8.88 25.92
C LEU A 299 15.13 9.97 26.27
N THR A 300 13.86 9.61 26.46
CA THR A 300 12.83 10.56 26.86
C THR A 300 13.07 11.05 28.28
N ARG A 301 13.42 10.14 29.20
CA ARG A 301 13.82 10.48 30.59
C ARG A 301 15.02 11.41 30.61
N LEU A 302 16.05 11.11 29.81
CA LEU A 302 17.24 11.97 29.71
C LEU A 302 16.86 13.38 29.26
N ARG A 303 16.09 13.51 28.18
CA ARG A 303 15.62 14.82 27.68
C ARG A 303 14.74 15.56 28.71
N THR A 304 13.87 14.84 29.41
CA THR A 304 13.01 15.41 30.45
C THR A 304 13.82 15.99 31.60
N LEU A 305 14.85 15.25 32.06
CA LEU A 305 15.77 15.74 33.12
C LEU A 305 16.62 16.94 32.64
N GLU A 306 17.08 16.93 31.38
CA GLU A 306 17.79 18.07 30.80
C GLU A 306 16.89 19.32 30.78
N GLN A 307 15.63 19.17 30.37
CA GLN A 307 14.65 20.26 30.37
C GLN A 307 14.34 20.75 31.79
N SER A 308 14.21 19.84 32.76
CA SER A 308 14.03 20.20 34.17
C SER A 308 15.21 20.99 34.71
N SER A 309 16.45 20.54 34.43
CA SER A 309 17.66 21.27 34.83
C SER A 309 17.70 22.67 34.25
N GLN A 310 17.34 22.85 32.98
CA GLN A 310 17.28 24.17 32.34
C GLN A 310 16.22 25.05 32.98
N ALA A 311 15.03 24.50 33.27
CA ALA A 311 13.94 25.26 33.91
C ALA A 311 14.29 25.66 35.33
N TYR A 312 14.80 24.76 36.18
CA TYR A 312 15.26 25.06 37.55
C TYR A 312 16.34 26.15 37.57
N ARG A 313 17.33 26.02 36.66
CA ARG A 313 18.40 27.02 36.56
C ARG A 313 17.83 28.43 36.20
N ALA A 314 16.87 28.48 35.28
CA ALA A 314 16.26 29.75 34.89
C ALA A 314 15.41 30.36 35.99
N LEU A 315 14.85 29.58 36.90
CA LEU A 315 14.11 29.98 38.09
C LEU A 315 15.03 30.32 39.29
N GLY A 316 16.35 30.12 39.17
CA GLY A 316 17.32 30.34 40.25
C GLY A 316 17.45 29.19 41.23
N ASP A 317 16.79 28.07 41.03
CA ASP A 317 16.90 26.86 41.83
C ASP A 317 18.09 26.00 41.36
N TYR A 318 19.26 26.40 41.73
CA TYR A 318 20.52 25.77 41.32
C TYR A 318 20.71 24.38 41.94
N VAL A 319 20.09 24.07 43.08
CA VAL A 319 20.18 22.79 43.74
C VAL A 319 19.47 21.69 42.92
N HIS A 320 18.21 21.92 42.62
CA HIS A 320 17.46 20.96 41.78
C HIS A 320 17.98 20.90 40.35
N ALA A 321 18.46 22.04 39.79
CA ALA A 321 19.14 22.05 38.50
C ALA A 321 20.38 21.14 38.47
N TYR A 322 21.20 21.19 39.52
CA TYR A 322 22.39 20.32 39.63
C TYR A 322 22.04 18.85 39.81
N LEU A 323 21.06 18.52 40.67
CA LEU A 323 20.62 17.14 40.89
C LEU A 323 20.07 16.52 39.60
N ALA A 324 19.25 17.25 38.84
CA ALA A 324 18.74 16.82 37.54
C ALA A 324 19.90 16.58 36.54
N MET A 325 20.90 17.45 36.51
CA MET A 325 22.05 17.32 35.61
C MET A 325 22.99 16.15 36.02
N LEU A 326 23.09 15.84 37.30
CA LEU A 326 23.81 14.67 37.78
C LEU A 326 23.18 13.38 37.26
N GLN A 327 21.87 13.29 37.31
CA GLN A 327 21.12 12.15 36.73
C GLN A 327 21.31 12.07 35.20
N VAL A 328 21.26 13.19 34.49
CA VAL A 328 21.56 13.26 33.05
C VAL A 328 22.95 12.71 32.77
N HIS A 329 23.95 13.14 33.53
CA HIS A 329 25.33 12.67 33.37
C HIS A 329 25.45 11.16 33.57
N GLN A 330 24.81 10.63 34.62
CA GLN A 330 24.81 9.19 34.91
C GLN A 330 24.18 8.38 33.78
N ILE A 331 22.99 8.78 33.29
CA ILE A 331 22.30 8.12 32.17
C ILE A 331 23.16 8.21 30.90
N SER A 332 23.66 9.40 30.57
CA SER A 332 24.51 9.62 29.40
C SER A 332 25.77 8.77 29.41
N ARG A 333 26.43 8.61 30.56
CA ARG A 333 27.60 7.76 30.70
C ARG A 333 27.26 6.30 30.46
N GLN A 334 26.15 5.81 31.00
CA GLN A 334 25.69 4.43 30.77
C GLN A 334 25.35 4.20 29.28
N MET A 335 24.77 5.19 28.64
CA MET A 335 24.48 5.12 27.19
C MET A 335 25.77 5.18 26.34
N ALA A 336 26.78 5.93 26.76
CA ALA A 336 28.03 6.07 26.02
C ALA A 336 28.88 4.80 26.07
N THR A 337 28.91 4.09 27.21
CA THR A 337 29.63 2.81 27.35
C THR A 337 29.06 1.69 26.47
N SER A 338 27.79 1.77 26.12
CA SER A 338 27.16 0.84 25.14
C SER A 338 27.47 1.18 23.67
N ARG A 339 28.11 2.34 23.41
CA ARG A 339 28.59 2.78 22.09
C ARG A 339 30.06 2.47 21.93
N GLU A 340 30.44 1.26 21.63
CA GLU A 340 31.81 0.99 21.21
C GLU A 340 32.13 1.74 19.92
N ARG A 341 33.02 2.74 20.01
CA ARG A 341 33.44 3.54 18.85
C ARG A 341 33.97 2.69 17.69
N SER A 342 34.66 1.58 18.01
CA SER A 342 35.17 0.65 17.01
C SER A 342 34.08 -0.02 16.17
N GLN A 343 32.84 -0.20 16.70
CA GLN A 343 31.73 -0.76 15.98
C GLN A 343 31.13 0.23 14.97
N ILE A 344 31.28 1.53 15.17
CA ILE A 344 30.71 2.55 14.26
C ILE A 344 31.38 2.49 12.88
N PHE A 345 32.70 2.34 12.83
CA PHE A 345 33.43 2.23 11.57
C PHE A 345 33.10 0.94 10.81
N GLN A 346 33.08 -0.21 11.53
CA GLN A 346 32.65 -1.48 10.91
C GLN A 346 31.22 -1.44 10.43
N LEU A 347 30.38 -0.67 11.11
CA LEU A 347 28.97 -0.51 10.77
C LEU A 347 28.77 0.39 9.54
N ALA A 348 29.60 1.42 9.37
CA ALA A 348 29.59 2.25 8.17
C ALA A 348 29.82 1.40 6.92
N ASP A 349 30.79 0.48 6.96
CA ASP A 349 31.07 -0.44 5.86
C ASP A 349 29.89 -1.40 5.59
N VAL A 350 29.23 -1.89 6.65
CA VAL A 350 28.06 -2.78 6.51
C VAL A 350 26.86 -2.06 5.92
N THR A 351 26.59 -0.82 6.36
CA THR A 351 25.47 -0.03 5.79
C THR A 351 25.76 0.40 4.37
N GLU A 352 27.00 0.75 4.03
CA GLU A 352 27.38 1.09 2.68
C GLU A 352 27.32 -0.13 1.74
N ALA A 353 27.75 -1.31 2.20
CA ALA A 353 27.60 -2.56 1.46
C ALA A 353 26.12 -2.92 1.23
N ALA A 354 25.28 -2.77 2.27
CA ALA A 354 23.84 -2.99 2.15
C ALA A 354 23.17 -1.99 1.21
N ALA A 355 23.56 -0.72 1.26
CA ALA A 355 23.06 0.30 0.32
C ALA A 355 23.47 0.01 -1.12
N ARG A 356 24.72 -0.43 -1.36
CA ARG A 356 25.21 -0.85 -2.69
C ARG A 356 24.43 -2.07 -3.19
N GLN A 357 24.20 -3.07 -2.33
CA GLN A 357 23.42 -4.26 -2.70
C GLN A 357 22.00 -3.88 -3.10
N TYR A 358 21.34 -3.01 -2.32
CA TYR A 358 20.00 -2.51 -2.67
C TYR A 358 19.99 -1.77 -4.01
N GLN A 359 21.00 -0.92 -4.28
CA GLN A 359 21.13 -0.22 -5.56
C GLN A 359 21.33 -1.19 -6.73
N LEU A 360 22.12 -2.25 -6.52
CA LEU A 360 22.31 -3.30 -7.51
C LEU A 360 21.02 -4.08 -7.78
N GLU A 361 20.27 -4.46 -6.73
CA GLU A 361 18.96 -5.13 -6.88
C GLU A 361 17.94 -4.24 -7.61
N LYS A 362 17.92 -2.93 -7.28
CA LYS A 362 17.07 -1.95 -7.96
C LYS A 362 17.44 -1.80 -9.44
N ALA A 363 18.74 -1.66 -9.73
CA ALA A 363 19.25 -1.56 -11.10
C ALA A 363 18.96 -2.84 -11.90
N ASP A 364 19.14 -4.02 -11.31
CA ASP A 364 18.81 -5.32 -11.94
C ASP A 364 17.30 -5.44 -12.24
N TYR A 365 16.45 -4.98 -11.32
CA TYR A 365 15.02 -4.90 -11.55
C TYR A 365 14.65 -3.95 -12.70
N GLU A 366 15.22 -2.75 -12.72
CA GLU A 366 15.01 -1.78 -13.81
C GLU A 366 15.48 -2.32 -15.16
N LEU A 367 16.64 -2.99 -15.17
CA LEU A 367 17.16 -3.67 -16.38
C LEU A 367 16.24 -4.82 -16.83
N LYS A 368 15.67 -5.60 -15.91
CA LYS A 368 14.69 -6.64 -16.25
C LYS A 368 13.44 -6.03 -16.88
N VAL A 369 12.89 -4.98 -16.28
CA VAL A 369 11.73 -4.26 -16.84
C VAL A 369 12.04 -3.71 -18.22
N GLN A 370 13.20 -3.07 -18.41
CA GLN A 370 13.63 -2.57 -19.72
C GLN A 370 13.76 -3.71 -20.75
N ARG A 371 14.33 -4.86 -20.37
CA ARG A 371 14.42 -6.04 -21.26
C ARG A 371 13.02 -6.54 -21.66
N TYR A 372 12.08 -6.61 -20.73
CA TYR A 372 10.70 -7.00 -21.06
C TYR A 372 10.03 -6.00 -22.01
N VAL A 373 10.20 -4.70 -21.78
CA VAL A 373 9.66 -3.66 -22.67
C VAL A 373 10.28 -3.76 -24.06
N ILE A 374 11.60 -3.91 -24.14
CA ILE A 374 12.31 -4.07 -25.43
C ILE A 374 11.84 -5.35 -26.14
N SER A 375 11.72 -6.46 -25.40
CA SER A 375 11.24 -7.73 -25.97
C SER A 375 9.81 -7.60 -26.50
N ALA A 376 8.93 -6.94 -25.76
CA ALA A 376 7.55 -6.68 -26.18
C ALA A 376 7.51 -5.79 -27.45
N LEU A 377 8.34 -4.73 -27.50
CA LEU A 377 8.45 -3.87 -28.67
C LEU A 377 8.99 -4.65 -29.90
N LEU A 378 9.99 -5.53 -29.70
CA LEU A 378 10.48 -6.37 -30.78
C LEU A 378 9.42 -7.33 -31.33
N VAL A 379 8.61 -7.94 -30.43
CA VAL A 379 7.49 -8.78 -30.85
C VAL A 379 6.44 -7.98 -31.63
N VAL A 380 6.08 -6.79 -31.13
CA VAL A 380 5.13 -5.89 -31.83
C VAL A 380 5.67 -5.47 -33.21
N THR A 381 6.95 -5.09 -33.28
CA THR A 381 7.57 -4.72 -34.57
C THR A 381 7.63 -5.90 -35.53
N LEU A 382 7.92 -7.10 -35.05
CA LEU A 382 7.90 -8.31 -35.86
C LEU A 382 6.50 -8.59 -36.42
N VAL A 383 5.46 -8.51 -35.57
CA VAL A 383 4.08 -8.68 -35.99
C VAL A 383 3.68 -7.62 -37.04
N LEU A 384 4.04 -6.37 -36.83
CA LEU A 384 3.80 -5.30 -37.80
C LEU A 384 4.50 -5.54 -39.14
N LEU A 385 5.76 -6.03 -39.12
CA LEU A 385 6.49 -6.38 -40.33
C LEU A 385 5.81 -7.53 -41.10
N VAL A 386 5.33 -8.57 -40.38
CA VAL A 386 4.60 -9.68 -40.99
C VAL A 386 3.29 -9.20 -41.60
N LEU A 387 2.53 -8.36 -40.89
CA LEU A 387 1.28 -7.77 -41.39
C LEU A 387 1.56 -6.88 -42.61
N PHE A 388 2.59 -6.04 -42.55
CA PHE A 388 2.98 -5.18 -43.67
C PHE A 388 3.42 -6.00 -44.89
N GLY A 389 4.23 -7.04 -44.67
CA GLY A 389 4.62 -7.99 -45.73
C GLY A 389 3.41 -8.71 -46.36
N GLY A 390 2.45 -9.14 -45.52
CA GLY A 390 1.19 -9.71 -45.97
C GLY A 390 0.36 -8.71 -46.79
N LEU A 391 0.22 -7.50 -46.30
CA LEU A 391 -0.50 -6.42 -47.00
C LEU A 391 0.18 -6.07 -48.33
N TRP A 392 1.48 -5.96 -48.33
CA TRP A 392 2.26 -5.69 -49.54
C TRP A 392 2.12 -6.80 -50.58
N ARG A 393 2.13 -8.07 -50.11
CA ARG A 393 1.91 -9.24 -50.98
C ARG A 393 0.49 -9.25 -51.58
N THR A 394 -0.50 -8.94 -50.76
CA THR A 394 -1.90 -8.85 -51.25
C THR A 394 -2.07 -7.68 -52.24
N LEU A 395 -1.52 -6.49 -51.94
CA LEU A 395 -1.52 -5.36 -52.87
C LEU A 395 -0.81 -5.67 -54.18
N ARG A 396 0.32 -6.40 -54.09
CA ARG A 396 1.04 -6.84 -55.30
C ARG A 396 0.25 -7.85 -56.11
N MET A 397 -0.49 -8.76 -55.46
CA MET A 397 -1.39 -9.70 -56.13
C MET A 397 -2.58 -8.96 -56.80
N ILE A 398 -3.17 -8.01 -56.07
CA ILE A 398 -4.29 -7.20 -56.61
C ILE A 398 -3.83 -6.40 -57.85
N ARG A 399 -2.65 -5.74 -57.76
CA ARG A 399 -2.06 -5.02 -58.91
C ARG A 399 -1.83 -5.95 -60.12
N ARG A 400 -1.34 -7.18 -59.84
CA ARG A 400 -1.14 -8.19 -60.94
C ARG A 400 -2.46 -8.66 -61.51
N LYS A 401 -3.49 -8.89 -60.65
CA LYS A 401 -4.84 -9.25 -61.11
C LYS A 401 -5.50 -8.12 -61.89
N ASN A 402 -5.36 -6.88 -61.40
CA ASN A 402 -5.89 -5.71 -62.12
C ASN A 402 -5.22 -5.51 -63.48
N ARG A 403 -3.88 -5.71 -63.56
CA ARG A 403 -3.18 -5.66 -64.83
C ARG A 403 -3.65 -6.71 -65.83
N LYS A 404 -3.81 -7.99 -65.36
CA LYS A 404 -4.42 -9.04 -66.19
C LYS A 404 -5.86 -8.77 -66.57
N MET A 405 -6.64 -8.17 -65.65
CA MET A 405 -8.01 -7.79 -65.92
C MET A 405 -8.09 -6.68 -66.98
N THR A 406 -7.17 -5.69 -66.89
CA THR A 406 -7.08 -4.62 -67.89
C THR A 406 -6.65 -5.17 -69.26
N GLU A 407 -5.69 -6.11 -69.30
CA GLU A 407 -5.30 -6.81 -70.50
C GLU A 407 -6.45 -7.60 -71.10
N LEU A 408 -7.22 -8.34 -70.28
CA LEU A 408 -8.42 -9.07 -70.68
C LEU A 408 -9.54 -8.14 -71.16
N MET A 409 -9.75 -7.01 -70.50
CA MET A 409 -10.73 -6.00 -70.91
C MET A 409 -10.33 -5.38 -72.27
N LEU A 410 -9.06 -5.09 -72.49
CA LEU A 410 -8.57 -4.61 -73.76
C LEU A 410 -8.75 -5.65 -74.87
N GLN A 411 -8.50 -6.94 -74.55
CA GLN A 411 -8.78 -8.04 -75.48
C GLN A 411 -10.25 -8.21 -75.80
N LEU A 412 -11.12 -8.13 -74.75
CA LEU A 412 -12.57 -8.18 -74.90
C LEU A 412 -13.12 -6.95 -75.63
N ASP A 413 -12.53 -5.77 -75.42
CA ASP A 413 -12.93 -4.53 -76.12
C ASP A 413 -12.53 -4.58 -77.60
N ASN A 414 -11.37 -5.17 -77.90
CA ASN A 414 -10.98 -5.44 -79.27
C ASN A 414 -11.86 -6.52 -79.94
N GLN A 415 -12.21 -7.58 -79.21
CA GLN A 415 -13.17 -8.58 -79.71
C GLN A 415 -14.62 -8.02 -79.81
N ARG A 416 -15.02 -7.10 -78.90
CA ARG A 416 -16.29 -6.39 -78.98
C ARG A 416 -16.32 -5.45 -80.18
N LYS A 417 -15.23 -4.75 -80.49
CA LYS A 417 -15.11 -3.93 -81.69
C LYS A 417 -15.26 -4.74 -82.99
N GLU A 418 -14.80 -5.98 -82.95
CA GLU A 418 -14.98 -6.95 -84.07
C GLU A 418 -16.42 -7.53 -84.10
N MET A 419 -17.11 -7.68 -82.93
CA MET A 419 -18.51 -8.19 -82.88
C MET A 419 -19.58 -7.13 -82.93
N HIS A 420 -19.29 -5.81 -82.78
CA HIS A 420 -20.27 -4.74 -82.91
C HIS A 420 -20.75 -4.44 -84.32
N LEU A 421 -20.49 -5.38 -85.24
CA LEU A 421 -21.07 -5.38 -86.56
C LEU A 421 -22.33 -6.27 -86.68
N VAL A 422 -22.78 -6.93 -85.56
CA VAL A 422 -23.98 -7.77 -85.55
C VAL A 422 -24.77 -7.61 -84.26
N GLU A 423 -25.97 -6.95 -84.39
CA GLU A 423 -27.15 -6.97 -83.51
C GLU A 423 -26.98 -6.76 -82.00
N GLY A 424 -27.59 -5.76 -81.32
CA GLY A 424 -29.03 -5.58 -81.11
C GLY A 424 -29.49 -6.09 -79.74
N GLU A 425 -29.88 -5.14 -78.86
CA GLU A 425 -30.83 -5.27 -77.71
C GLU A 425 -30.84 -6.55 -76.84
N LEU A 426 -30.56 -6.44 -75.55
CA LEU A 426 -31.32 -7.12 -74.47
C LEU A 426 -31.11 -6.45 -73.10
N GLU A 427 -32.23 -6.37 -72.35
CA GLU A 427 -32.56 -5.64 -71.15
C GLU A 427 -31.74 -6.02 -69.92
N TRP A 428 -31.47 -5.01 -69.05
CA TRP A 428 -30.94 -5.15 -67.71
C TRP A 428 -32.06 -5.49 -66.72
N LYS A 429 -31.92 -6.59 -65.96
CA LYS A 429 -32.64 -6.86 -64.70
C LYS A 429 -31.71 -6.62 -63.50
N GLU A 430 -32.17 -5.74 -62.59
CA GLU A 430 -31.58 -5.55 -61.26
C GLU A 430 -31.76 -6.81 -60.42
N GLU A 431 -30.66 -7.41 -59.94
CA GLU A 431 -30.69 -8.41 -58.88
C GLU A 431 -30.45 -7.71 -57.52
N GLU A 432 -31.45 -7.81 -56.61
CA GLU A 432 -31.35 -7.45 -55.21
C GLU A 432 -30.23 -8.28 -54.56
N LYS A 433 -29.23 -7.62 -53.97
CA LYS A 433 -28.18 -8.23 -53.14
C LYS A 433 -28.80 -8.79 -51.85
N LYS A 434 -29.08 -10.08 -51.77
CA LYS A 434 -29.31 -10.77 -50.51
C LYS A 434 -27.98 -10.81 -49.71
N ASP A 435 -28.05 -10.41 -48.43
CA ASP A 435 -26.93 -10.61 -47.48
C ASP A 435 -26.47 -12.07 -47.52
N THR A 436 -25.16 -12.32 -47.58
CA THR A 436 -24.62 -13.67 -47.56
C THR A 436 -24.78 -14.27 -46.15
N ASP A 437 -24.92 -15.61 -46.04
CA ASP A 437 -24.97 -16.34 -44.76
C ASP A 437 -23.85 -15.92 -43.79
N GLU A 438 -22.69 -15.58 -44.32
CA GLU A 438 -21.52 -15.15 -43.57
C GLU A 438 -21.73 -13.78 -42.92
N GLN A 439 -22.27 -12.83 -43.65
CA GLN A 439 -22.61 -11.47 -43.15
C GLN A 439 -23.71 -11.53 -42.08
N LEU A 440 -24.72 -12.37 -42.31
CA LEU A 440 -25.81 -12.61 -41.35
C LEU A 440 -25.26 -13.21 -40.06
N PHE A 441 -24.36 -14.20 -40.15
CA PHE A 441 -23.75 -14.83 -38.97
C PHE A 441 -22.86 -13.85 -38.17
N PHE A 442 -21.96 -13.11 -38.82
CA PHE A 442 -21.09 -12.18 -38.12
C PHE A 442 -21.82 -11.05 -37.43
N ARG A 443 -22.87 -10.50 -38.06
CA ARG A 443 -23.75 -9.50 -37.46
C ARG A 443 -24.46 -10.05 -36.22
N PHE A 444 -24.98 -11.26 -36.31
CA PHE A 444 -25.64 -11.96 -35.22
C PHE A 444 -24.66 -12.26 -34.07
N ASP A 445 -23.48 -12.82 -34.33
CA ASP A 445 -22.46 -13.16 -33.33
C ASP A 445 -22.00 -11.91 -32.57
N TRP A 446 -21.78 -10.82 -33.30
CA TRP A 446 -21.46 -9.52 -32.69
C TRP A 446 -22.58 -9.02 -31.77
N GLN A 447 -23.81 -9.05 -32.20
CA GLN A 447 -24.95 -8.60 -31.38
C GLN A 447 -25.13 -9.45 -30.12
N VAL A 448 -25.01 -10.77 -30.22
CA VAL A 448 -25.13 -11.69 -29.09
C VAL A 448 -24.04 -11.43 -28.06
N LYS A 449 -22.82 -11.16 -28.50
CA LYS A 449 -21.67 -10.90 -27.60
C LYS A 449 -21.73 -9.50 -27.00
N GLU A 450 -21.94 -8.46 -27.78
CA GLU A 450 -21.94 -7.06 -27.35
C GLU A 450 -23.08 -6.78 -26.36
N GLN A 451 -24.27 -7.26 -26.64
CA GLN A 451 -25.45 -7.08 -25.78
C GLN A 451 -25.55 -8.16 -24.69
N LYS A 452 -24.57 -9.05 -24.59
CA LYS A 452 -24.52 -10.18 -23.63
C LYS A 452 -25.81 -11.02 -23.62
N LEU A 453 -26.48 -11.18 -24.80
CA LEU A 453 -27.75 -11.88 -24.90
C LEU A 453 -27.66 -13.35 -24.48
N TYR A 454 -26.47 -13.93 -24.47
CA TYR A 454 -26.20 -15.28 -23.98
C TYR A 454 -26.45 -15.45 -22.46
N LEU A 455 -26.51 -14.36 -21.69
CA LEU A 455 -26.86 -14.40 -20.27
C LEU A 455 -28.37 -14.40 -20.04
N ASN A 456 -29.17 -14.03 -21.01
CA ASN A 456 -30.61 -13.99 -20.89
C ASN A 456 -31.21 -15.36 -21.22
N TYR A 457 -31.67 -16.10 -20.21
CA TYR A 457 -32.30 -17.41 -20.37
C TYR A 457 -33.80 -17.37 -20.77
N GLN A 458 -34.40 -16.18 -20.87
CA GLN A 458 -35.77 -16.03 -21.31
C GLN A 458 -35.90 -16.02 -22.85
N LEU A 459 -34.78 -15.79 -23.56
CA LEU A 459 -34.77 -15.80 -25.02
C LEU A 459 -34.89 -17.22 -25.58
N ALA A 460 -35.92 -17.44 -26.40
CA ALA A 460 -36.15 -18.69 -27.08
C ALA A 460 -35.40 -18.74 -28.42
N ARG A 461 -35.30 -19.94 -29.01
CA ARG A 461 -34.64 -20.14 -30.30
C ARG A 461 -35.19 -19.24 -31.40
N ASP A 462 -36.50 -18.94 -31.37
CA ASP A 462 -37.14 -18.10 -32.36
C ASP A 462 -36.75 -16.62 -32.21
N ASP A 463 -36.39 -16.17 -31.03
CA ASP A 463 -35.91 -14.83 -30.80
C ASP A 463 -34.50 -14.64 -31.40
N TYR A 464 -33.65 -15.64 -31.30
CA TYR A 464 -32.32 -15.63 -31.94
C TYR A 464 -32.41 -15.74 -33.46
N ALA A 465 -33.39 -16.51 -34.01
CA ALA A 465 -33.62 -16.57 -35.43
C ALA A 465 -34.12 -15.23 -35.99
N ARG A 466 -35.03 -14.56 -35.27
CA ARG A 466 -35.48 -13.18 -35.58
C ARG A 466 -34.35 -12.16 -35.52
N LEU A 467 -33.47 -12.28 -34.54
CA LEU A 467 -32.27 -11.42 -34.40
C LEU A 467 -31.35 -11.54 -35.62
N MET A 468 -31.20 -12.76 -36.17
CA MET A 468 -30.42 -12.99 -37.38
C MET A 468 -31.17 -12.57 -38.66
N GLY A 469 -32.48 -12.40 -38.57
CA GLY A 469 -33.34 -12.02 -39.72
C GLY A 469 -33.69 -13.17 -40.66
N VAL A 470 -33.69 -14.41 -40.15
CA VAL A 470 -33.96 -15.62 -40.96
C VAL A 470 -34.96 -16.54 -40.27
N ASP A 471 -35.51 -17.48 -41.03
CA ASP A 471 -36.37 -18.51 -40.47
C ASP A 471 -35.61 -19.51 -39.61
N ARG A 472 -36.33 -20.30 -38.79
CA ARG A 472 -35.78 -21.23 -37.79
C ARG A 472 -34.85 -22.29 -38.38
N ASN A 473 -35.12 -22.77 -39.58
CA ASN A 473 -34.34 -23.82 -40.23
C ASN A 473 -33.05 -23.25 -40.83
N HIS A 474 -33.17 -22.11 -41.50
CA HIS A 474 -32.02 -21.39 -42.04
C HIS A 474 -31.10 -20.89 -40.95
N PHE A 475 -31.64 -20.37 -39.84
CA PHE A 475 -30.87 -20.04 -38.64
C PHE A 475 -30.01 -21.21 -38.12
N ALA A 476 -30.62 -22.40 -37.98
CA ALA A 476 -29.92 -23.58 -37.53
C ALA A 476 -28.81 -24.01 -38.50
N ALA A 477 -29.06 -23.91 -39.81
CA ALA A 477 -28.09 -24.26 -40.84
C ALA A 477 -26.90 -23.29 -40.83
N ILE A 478 -27.14 -21.97 -40.75
CA ILE A 478 -26.09 -20.94 -40.65
C ILE A 478 -25.27 -21.17 -39.37
N LEU A 479 -25.93 -21.29 -38.21
CA LEU A 479 -25.22 -21.47 -36.93
C LEU A 479 -24.34 -22.73 -36.95
N LYS A 480 -24.86 -23.86 -37.44
CA LYS A 480 -24.10 -25.09 -37.56
C LYS A 480 -22.94 -24.97 -38.53
N LYS A 481 -23.10 -24.28 -39.64
CA LYS A 481 -22.07 -24.04 -40.66
C LYS A 481 -20.86 -23.26 -40.07
N PHE A 482 -21.10 -22.24 -39.28
CA PHE A 482 -20.05 -21.34 -38.80
C PHE A 482 -19.50 -21.70 -37.39
N THR A 483 -20.29 -22.38 -36.55
CA THR A 483 -19.85 -22.75 -35.18
C THR A 483 -19.65 -24.23 -34.98
N SER A 484 -20.08 -25.10 -35.94
CA SER A 484 -20.17 -26.54 -35.78
C SER A 484 -21.08 -27.01 -34.63
N ASN A 485 -21.76 -26.07 -33.97
CA ASN A 485 -22.56 -26.27 -32.77
C ASN A 485 -24.05 -25.98 -33.02
N ASN A 486 -24.89 -26.54 -32.16
CA ASN A 486 -26.27 -26.05 -32.04
C ASN A 486 -26.33 -24.81 -31.15
N LEU A 487 -27.46 -24.12 -31.12
CA LEU A 487 -27.65 -22.89 -30.35
C LEU A 487 -27.30 -23.04 -28.85
N SER A 488 -27.74 -24.13 -28.24
CA SER A 488 -27.48 -24.38 -26.81
C SER A 488 -25.97 -24.55 -26.53
N ALA A 489 -25.26 -25.26 -27.38
CA ALA A 489 -23.82 -25.42 -27.24
C ALA A 489 -23.07 -24.11 -27.47
N TYR A 490 -23.45 -23.36 -28.50
CA TYR A 490 -22.90 -22.03 -28.80
C TYR A 490 -23.08 -21.05 -27.62
N LEU A 491 -24.29 -20.95 -27.07
CA LEU A 491 -24.56 -20.09 -25.90
C LEU A 491 -23.81 -20.54 -24.66
N ASN A 492 -23.73 -21.86 -24.41
CA ASN A 492 -22.99 -22.40 -23.28
C ASN A 492 -21.48 -22.10 -23.38
N ASP A 493 -20.92 -22.09 -24.58
CA ASP A 493 -19.53 -21.72 -24.81
C ASP A 493 -19.26 -20.26 -24.41
N LEU A 494 -20.13 -19.33 -24.76
CA LEU A 494 -20.03 -17.93 -24.37
C LEU A 494 -20.21 -17.74 -22.85
N ARG A 495 -21.15 -18.47 -22.24
CA ARG A 495 -21.37 -18.48 -20.78
C ARG A 495 -20.15 -18.97 -20.00
N LEU A 496 -19.48 -19.99 -20.50
CA LEU A 496 -18.25 -20.49 -19.89
C LEU A 496 -17.11 -19.49 -20.02
N GLU A 497 -16.97 -18.81 -21.15
CA GLU A 497 -15.99 -17.73 -21.32
C GLU A 497 -16.25 -16.58 -20.34
N HIS A 498 -17.51 -16.20 -20.19
CA HIS A 498 -17.91 -15.19 -19.20
C HIS A 498 -17.57 -15.64 -17.76
N SER A 499 -17.77 -16.92 -17.42
CA SER A 499 -17.43 -17.45 -16.11
C SER A 499 -15.93 -17.31 -15.78
N VAL A 500 -15.05 -17.45 -16.78
CA VAL A 500 -13.61 -17.23 -16.61
C VAL A 500 -13.28 -15.77 -16.30
N THR A 501 -13.96 -14.85 -16.94
CA THR A 501 -13.86 -13.41 -16.64
C THR A 501 -14.29 -13.13 -15.20
N LEU A 502 -15.43 -13.68 -14.79
CA LEU A 502 -15.94 -13.52 -13.42
C LEU A 502 -15.00 -14.10 -12.35
N PHE A 503 -14.33 -15.22 -12.61
CA PHE A 503 -13.31 -15.77 -11.69
C PHE A 503 -12.11 -14.84 -11.50
N ARG A 504 -11.76 -14.04 -12.53
CA ARG A 504 -10.65 -13.08 -12.46
C ARG A 504 -11.07 -11.77 -11.78
N GLU A 505 -12.24 -11.29 -12.08
CA GLU A 505 -12.76 -10.03 -11.54
C GLU A 505 -13.22 -10.16 -10.08
N HIS A 506 -13.71 -11.35 -9.69
CA HIS A 506 -14.27 -11.63 -8.38
C HIS A 506 -13.71 -12.93 -7.78
N PRO A 507 -12.41 -12.94 -7.40
CA PRO A 507 -11.76 -14.14 -6.86
C PRO A 507 -12.37 -14.63 -5.53
N ASP A 508 -13.08 -13.76 -4.82
CA ASP A 508 -13.81 -14.02 -3.58
C ASP A 508 -15.17 -14.72 -3.78
N TRP A 509 -15.72 -14.71 -5.01
CA TRP A 509 -17.03 -15.31 -5.25
C TRP A 509 -16.99 -16.83 -5.14
N SER A 510 -18.09 -17.38 -4.60
CA SER A 510 -18.29 -18.83 -4.61
C SER A 510 -18.48 -19.34 -6.05
N ILE A 511 -18.12 -20.60 -6.29
CA ILE A 511 -18.32 -21.21 -7.62
C ILE A 511 -19.80 -21.23 -8.00
N ASN A 512 -20.70 -21.41 -7.01
CA ASN A 512 -22.13 -21.34 -7.25
C ASN A 512 -22.55 -19.97 -7.77
N LYS A 513 -22.03 -18.90 -7.16
CA LYS A 513 -22.32 -17.53 -7.59
C LYS A 513 -21.79 -17.25 -9.00
N VAL A 514 -20.58 -17.69 -9.32
CA VAL A 514 -20.03 -17.56 -10.69
C VAL A 514 -20.88 -18.33 -11.70
N ALA A 515 -21.33 -19.54 -11.38
CA ALA A 515 -22.18 -20.35 -12.25
C ALA A 515 -23.53 -19.66 -12.50
N GLU A 516 -24.15 -19.10 -11.47
CA GLU A 516 -25.41 -18.36 -11.54
C GLU A 516 -25.28 -17.11 -12.41
N GLU A 517 -24.29 -16.26 -12.13
CA GLU A 517 -24.02 -15.03 -12.87
C GLU A 517 -23.59 -15.28 -14.34
N SER A 518 -23.09 -16.49 -14.62
CA SER A 518 -22.79 -16.94 -15.99
C SER A 518 -23.99 -17.57 -16.70
N ALA A 519 -25.19 -17.45 -16.15
CA ALA A 519 -26.42 -18.08 -16.65
C ALA A 519 -26.32 -19.61 -16.82
N LEU A 520 -25.57 -20.28 -15.94
CA LEU A 520 -25.44 -21.73 -15.81
C LEU A 520 -25.79 -22.18 -14.37
N PRO A 521 -27.03 -21.96 -13.88
CA PRO A 521 -27.37 -22.11 -12.47
C PRO A 521 -27.30 -23.53 -11.95
N HIS A 522 -27.38 -24.55 -12.83
CA HIS A 522 -27.23 -25.95 -12.42
C HIS A 522 -25.75 -26.29 -12.27
N ILE A 523 -25.28 -26.29 -11.02
CA ILE A 523 -23.87 -26.46 -10.68
C ILE A 523 -23.21 -27.71 -11.28
N SER A 524 -23.93 -28.83 -11.32
CA SER A 524 -23.43 -30.08 -11.93
C SER A 524 -23.19 -29.93 -13.43
N THR A 525 -24.10 -29.21 -14.13
CA THR A 525 -23.95 -28.90 -15.54
C THR A 525 -22.77 -27.95 -15.76
N PHE A 526 -22.64 -26.93 -14.94
CA PHE A 526 -21.49 -26.01 -14.99
C PHE A 526 -20.17 -26.75 -14.84
N TYR A 527 -20.03 -27.59 -13.81
CA TYR A 527 -18.80 -28.37 -13.58
C TYR A 527 -18.43 -29.25 -14.75
N ARG A 528 -19.42 -29.97 -15.32
CA ARG A 528 -19.20 -30.84 -16.46
C ARG A 528 -18.76 -30.05 -17.69
N LEU A 529 -19.51 -29.03 -18.09
CA LEU A 529 -19.22 -28.23 -19.27
C LEU A 529 -17.88 -27.48 -19.16
N PHE A 530 -17.58 -26.94 -17.95
CA PHE A 530 -16.31 -26.26 -17.69
C PHE A 530 -15.13 -27.22 -17.82
N LYS A 531 -15.24 -28.43 -17.26
CA LYS A 531 -14.21 -29.46 -17.34
C LYS A 531 -14.03 -29.94 -18.77
N ASP A 532 -15.13 -30.15 -19.50
CA ASP A 532 -15.10 -30.59 -20.90
C ASP A 532 -14.39 -29.55 -21.79
N LYS A 533 -14.63 -28.24 -21.56
CA LYS A 533 -14.04 -27.16 -22.36
C LYS A 533 -12.58 -26.86 -21.97
N TYR A 534 -12.26 -26.78 -20.67
CA TYR A 534 -10.96 -26.30 -20.18
C TYR A 534 -10.05 -27.41 -19.63
N GLY A 535 -10.50 -28.65 -19.58
CA GLY A 535 -9.73 -29.81 -19.11
C GLY A 535 -9.56 -29.90 -17.59
N ILE A 536 -9.91 -28.86 -16.85
CA ILE A 536 -9.77 -28.78 -15.37
C ILE A 536 -11.09 -28.35 -14.72
N SER A 537 -11.26 -28.69 -13.43
CA SER A 537 -12.47 -28.30 -12.72
C SER A 537 -12.47 -26.79 -12.39
N PRO A 538 -13.66 -26.16 -12.21
CA PRO A 538 -13.76 -24.75 -11.76
C PRO A 538 -12.99 -24.49 -10.47
N ASN A 539 -13.00 -25.44 -9.52
CA ASN A 539 -12.22 -25.37 -8.28
C ASN A 539 -10.71 -25.33 -8.52
N SER A 540 -10.23 -26.19 -9.42
CA SER A 540 -8.80 -26.24 -9.78
C SER A 540 -8.39 -24.96 -10.49
N PHE A 541 -9.23 -24.47 -11.41
CA PHE A 541 -9.00 -23.23 -12.13
C PHE A 541 -8.89 -22.02 -11.18
N ARG A 542 -9.83 -21.88 -10.23
CA ARG A 542 -9.79 -20.80 -9.23
C ARG A 542 -8.51 -20.83 -8.39
N LYS A 543 -8.03 -22.02 -7.99
CA LYS A 543 -6.78 -22.17 -7.24
C LYS A 543 -5.54 -21.77 -8.02
N THR A 544 -5.59 -21.73 -9.35
CA THR A 544 -4.48 -21.26 -10.17
C THR A 544 -4.46 -19.73 -10.35
N LEU A 545 -5.56 -19.05 -10.00
CA LEU A 545 -5.67 -17.61 -10.04
C LEU A 545 -5.33 -16.93 -8.69
N SER A 546 -5.38 -17.71 -7.59
CA SER A 546 -4.96 -17.31 -6.24
C SER A 546 -3.48 -17.65 -5.99
#